data_c412581dc243e270da53d10d6382733c
#
_entry.id   c412581dc243e270da53d10d6382733c
#
_cell.length_a   1.000
_cell.length_b   1.000
_cell.length_c   1.000
_cell.angle_alpha   90.00
_cell.angle_beta   90.00
_cell.angle_gamma   90.00
#
_symmetry.space_group_name_H-M   'P 1'
#
loop_
_entity.id
_entity.type
_entity.pdbx_description
1 polymer ?
#
loop_
_entity_poly.entity_id
_entity_poly.type
_entity_poly.pdbx_seq_one_letter_code
_entity_poly.pdbx_strand_id
1 'polypeptide(L)'
;MNKARQSRNTWSKRMPAIAVLVVSAMLCVLAVVYRGVEVTQVSVDDGGIWVTNQDRKLLGHLNYDSLMLDGTVSVKSASFDIGQAGGDVTLGETVTRTVSPVKPTSFSIGQAVTLPEGATQVQGGSVLAVLDPAAGLLWVGNADEPASISFAAEDAVAKDLSDGVVTVSRTGTVFAYSAGSSSLVTVVKEGQTWRAKTATIKDFQPSGPLTITAVGDKPVIYDQSGNTLVLPGGRLRDLAEEHVTGAVLQDPGDEAASVLLATDSELVAVSLNGKSVERQPASDAGAKGNPAAPVFHNGCSYGAWAGSGAFVRTCTDKSRNQAQTVPTLAEATSAVFRTNRTRIVLNDVSTGTLWLPDKNMVLVNNWDQIPTEEQEEEDTPTPDQREQVSEPEHNDKNTPPEAVDDDFGIRPGRSTLLPVLDNDSDDDGDVLTARAVTDPEFGTVVRTRGGRALQITEVPENLTSGSTLFTYEASDGLAGSTATVRVTIHPWTQNEGPRQVKRPVVKVGAN
;
A
#
# COMPACT_ATOMS: atom_id res chain seq x y z
N MET A 1 84.43 39.11 28.54
CA MET A 1 83.08 39.51 28.58
C MET A 1 82.37 39.06 27.31
N ASN A 2 81.63 37.90 27.37
CA ASN A 2 80.82 37.40 26.23
C ASN A 2 79.52 36.94 26.79
N LYS A 3 78.42 37.64 26.47
CA LYS A 3 77.05 37.29 26.79
C LYS A 3 76.54 36.35 25.73
N ALA A 4 76.36 35.06 26.05
CA ALA A 4 75.62 34.11 25.21
C ALA A 4 74.12 34.39 25.29
N ARG A 5 73.53 34.63 24.13
CA ARG A 5 72.06 34.88 23.96
C ARG A 5 71.40 33.50 23.82
N GLN A 6 70.63 33.07 24.84
CA GLN A 6 69.75 31.89 24.77
C GLN A 6 68.55 32.20 23.90
N SER A 7 68.47 31.57 22.73
CA SER A 7 67.26 31.51 21.91
C SER A 7 66.25 30.52 22.54
N ARG A 8 65.19 31.02 23.12
CA ARG A 8 64.10 30.22 23.67
C ARG A 8 63.31 29.59 22.55
N ASN A 9 63.35 28.28 22.47
CA ASN A 9 62.67 27.44 21.51
C ASN A 9 61.11 27.48 21.76
N THR A 10 60.39 28.36 21.05
CA THR A 10 58.93 28.58 21.18
C THR A 10 58.11 27.54 20.35
N TRP A 11 58.79 26.65 19.65
CA TRP A 11 58.16 25.66 18.76
C TRP A 11 57.55 24.46 19.53
N SER A 12 58.16 24.04 20.63
CA SER A 12 57.67 22.85 21.38
C SER A 12 56.33 23.08 22.13
N LYS A 13 55.94 24.34 22.38
CA LYS A 13 54.65 24.67 23.04
C LYS A 13 53.50 24.80 22.05
N ARG A 14 53.74 24.85 20.73
CA ARG A 14 52.67 24.98 19.70
C ARG A 14 52.31 23.64 19.07
N MET A 15 53.10 22.64 19.21
CA MET A 15 52.85 21.28 18.67
C MET A 15 51.54 20.64 19.16
N PRO A 16 51.18 20.65 20.48
CA PRO A 16 49.93 20.05 20.91
C PRO A 16 48.68 20.80 20.40
N ALA A 17 48.75 22.11 20.25
CA ALA A 17 47.64 22.91 19.73
C ALA A 17 47.40 22.64 18.22
N ILE A 18 48.46 22.45 17.46
CA ILE A 18 48.39 22.11 16.03
C ILE A 18 47.84 20.68 15.86
N ALA A 19 48.24 19.71 16.71
CA ALA A 19 47.74 18.35 16.69
C ALA A 19 46.24 18.30 16.98
N VAL A 20 45.75 19.05 17.96
CA VAL A 20 44.31 19.14 18.27
C VAL A 20 43.54 19.75 17.09
N LEU A 21 44.04 20.80 16.47
CA LEU A 21 43.39 21.41 15.30
C LEU A 21 43.31 20.44 14.09
N VAL A 22 44.37 19.68 13.85
CA VAL A 22 44.41 18.68 12.75
C VAL A 22 43.43 17.55 13.05
N VAL A 23 43.40 17.06 14.28
CA VAL A 23 42.41 15.98 14.68
C VAL A 23 40.98 16.52 14.59
N SER A 24 40.69 17.74 15.04
CA SER A 24 39.37 18.34 14.92
C SER A 24 38.96 18.55 13.47
N ALA A 25 39.85 19.01 12.62
CA ALA A 25 39.58 19.14 11.18
C ALA A 25 39.35 17.78 10.50
N MET A 26 40.10 16.75 10.90
CA MET A 26 39.93 15.38 10.40
C MET A 26 38.58 14.76 10.84
N LEU A 27 38.15 15.02 12.08
CA LEU A 27 36.83 14.61 12.59
C LEU A 27 35.70 15.36 11.88
N CYS A 28 35.83 16.63 11.60
CA CYS A 28 34.85 17.39 10.80
C CYS A 28 34.75 16.85 9.36
N VAL A 29 35.87 16.53 8.73
CA VAL A 29 35.88 15.93 7.39
C VAL A 29 35.27 14.52 7.42
N LEU A 30 35.60 13.71 8.43
CA LEU A 30 34.96 12.42 8.63
C LEU A 30 33.45 12.53 8.86
N ALA A 31 32.98 13.50 9.67
CA ALA A 31 31.55 13.73 9.91
C ALA A 31 30.79 14.18 8.63
N VAL A 32 31.46 14.90 7.72
CA VAL A 32 30.86 15.31 6.43
C VAL A 32 30.90 14.20 5.37
N VAL A 33 31.96 13.35 5.41
CA VAL A 33 32.16 12.27 4.43
C VAL A 33 31.48 10.98 4.87
N TYR A 34 31.24 10.80 6.17
CA TYR A 34 30.57 9.63 6.71
C TYR A 34 29.07 9.67 6.33
N ARG A 35 28.74 8.98 5.28
CA ARG A 35 27.35 8.74 4.86
C ARG A 35 26.69 7.74 5.78
N GLY A 36 26.47 7.91 7.01
CA GLY A 36 25.75 7.02 7.89
C GLY A 36 25.62 5.55 7.42
N VAL A 37 25.38 4.62 8.27
CA VAL A 37 24.99 3.27 7.86
C VAL A 37 23.64 3.41 7.14
N GLU A 38 23.53 2.95 5.89
CA GLU A 38 22.22 2.85 5.24
C GLU A 38 21.37 1.91 6.12
N VAL A 39 20.39 2.49 6.81
CA VAL A 39 19.38 1.68 7.51
C VAL A 39 18.60 0.98 6.38
N THR A 40 18.85 -0.28 6.21
CA THR A 40 18.07 -1.12 5.30
C THR A 40 16.68 -1.24 5.94
N GLN A 41 15.74 -0.41 5.51
CA GLN A 41 14.35 -0.61 5.87
C GLN A 41 13.92 -1.94 5.24
N VAL A 42 13.83 -2.98 6.05
CA VAL A 42 13.25 -4.25 5.62
C VAL A 42 11.75 -3.99 5.47
N SER A 43 11.29 -3.86 4.22
CA SER A 43 9.86 -3.80 3.93
C SER A 43 9.25 -5.16 4.23
N VAL A 44 8.66 -5.31 5.40
CA VAL A 44 7.95 -6.54 5.81
C VAL A 44 6.70 -6.67 4.93
N ASP A 45 6.55 -7.83 4.25
CA ASP A 45 5.32 -8.17 3.54
C ASP A 45 4.30 -8.72 4.54
N ASP A 46 3.30 -7.91 4.89
CA ASP A 46 2.22 -8.28 5.79
C ASP A 46 1.20 -9.26 5.18
N GLY A 47 1.39 -9.64 3.92
CA GLY A 47 0.47 -10.55 3.23
C GLY A 47 -0.82 -9.88 2.79
N GLY A 48 -0.99 -8.58 2.98
CA GLY A 48 -2.27 -7.91 2.86
C GLY A 48 -2.44 -6.99 1.66
N ILE A 49 -3.70 -6.66 1.45
CA ILE A 49 -4.16 -5.64 0.50
C ILE A 49 -5.31 -4.86 1.12
N TRP A 50 -5.23 -3.54 1.04
CA TRP A 50 -6.27 -2.67 1.55
C TRP A 50 -7.41 -2.51 0.55
N VAL A 51 -8.64 -2.46 1.08
CA VAL A 51 -9.90 -2.41 0.34
C VAL A 51 -10.86 -1.43 1.00
N THR A 52 -11.91 -1.02 0.28
CA THR A 52 -12.86 -0.02 0.75
C THR A 52 -14.28 -0.58 0.87
N ASN A 53 -15.01 -0.09 1.86
CA ASN A 53 -16.46 -0.25 2.01
C ASN A 53 -17.05 1.12 2.36
N GLN A 54 -17.53 1.85 1.35
CA GLN A 54 -18.01 3.22 1.53
C GLN A 54 -19.33 3.29 2.29
N ASP A 55 -20.22 2.31 2.11
CA ASP A 55 -21.52 2.26 2.81
C ASP A 55 -21.33 2.15 4.33
N ARG A 56 -20.29 1.42 4.76
CA ARG A 56 -19.92 1.28 6.18
C ARG A 56 -18.90 2.31 6.65
N LYS A 57 -18.34 3.09 5.75
CA LYS A 57 -17.23 4.03 6.01
C LYS A 57 -16.02 3.32 6.62
N LEU A 58 -15.66 2.18 6.05
CA LEU A 58 -14.54 1.36 6.53
C LEU A 58 -13.48 1.17 5.45
N LEU A 59 -12.22 1.25 5.85
CA LEU A 59 -11.12 0.58 5.18
C LEU A 59 -10.97 -0.80 5.78
N GLY A 60 -10.77 -1.81 4.95
CA GLY A 60 -10.49 -3.18 5.38
C GLY A 60 -9.09 -3.61 4.94
N HIS A 61 -8.42 -4.34 5.77
CA HIS A 61 -7.22 -5.05 5.41
C HIS A 61 -7.56 -6.50 5.12
N LEU A 62 -7.38 -6.91 3.86
CA LEU A 62 -7.59 -8.29 3.43
C LEU A 62 -6.27 -9.05 3.56
N ASN A 63 -6.21 -10.00 4.46
CA ASN A 63 -5.14 -10.98 4.47
C ASN A 63 -5.36 -11.98 3.32
N TYR A 64 -4.51 -11.87 2.31
CA TYR A 64 -4.70 -12.58 1.04
C TYR A 64 -4.48 -14.09 1.16
N ASP A 65 -3.69 -14.52 2.10
CA ASP A 65 -3.37 -15.93 2.32
C ASP A 65 -4.51 -16.64 3.08
N SER A 66 -5.11 -15.96 4.07
CA SER A 66 -6.27 -16.48 4.81
C SER A 66 -7.61 -16.29 4.10
N LEU A 67 -7.67 -15.52 3.01
CA LEU A 67 -8.89 -15.15 2.29
C LEU A 67 -9.94 -14.44 3.17
N MET A 68 -9.48 -13.68 4.15
CA MET A 68 -10.34 -13.00 5.11
C MET A 68 -9.85 -11.58 5.37
N LEU A 69 -10.79 -10.68 5.64
CA LEU A 69 -10.47 -9.41 6.26
C LEU A 69 -10.03 -9.68 7.70
N ASP A 70 -8.91 -9.09 8.11
CA ASP A 70 -8.33 -9.30 9.45
C ASP A 70 -8.20 -8.01 10.27
N GLY A 71 -8.57 -6.87 9.70
CA GLY A 71 -8.61 -5.59 10.40
C GLY A 71 -9.39 -4.54 9.62
N THR A 72 -9.90 -3.54 10.33
CA THR A 72 -10.62 -2.41 9.75
C THR A 72 -10.20 -1.09 10.37
N VAL A 73 -10.37 0.00 9.62
CA VAL A 73 -10.18 1.37 10.09
C VAL A 73 -11.41 2.18 9.72
N SER A 74 -12.00 2.88 10.68
CA SER A 74 -13.14 3.76 10.45
C SER A 74 -12.74 5.04 9.73
N VAL A 75 -13.54 5.44 8.72
CA VAL A 75 -13.34 6.66 7.93
C VAL A 75 -14.52 7.62 8.18
N LYS A 76 -14.24 8.92 8.32
CA LYS A 76 -15.30 9.91 8.64
C LYS A 76 -16.21 10.19 7.44
N SER A 77 -15.66 10.21 6.24
CA SER A 77 -16.40 10.47 5.00
C SER A 77 -16.92 9.18 4.38
N ALA A 78 -18.05 9.24 3.66
CA ALA A 78 -18.53 8.15 2.80
C ALA A 78 -17.93 8.20 1.39
N SER A 79 -17.27 9.30 1.01
CA SER A 79 -16.64 9.47 -0.30
C SER A 79 -15.12 9.51 -0.10
N PHE A 80 -14.51 8.36 -0.22
CA PHE A 80 -13.06 8.18 -0.04
C PHE A 80 -12.53 7.07 -0.94
N ASP A 81 -11.25 7.11 -1.20
CA ASP A 81 -10.53 6.05 -1.90
C ASP A 81 -9.10 5.92 -1.37
N ILE A 82 -8.41 4.86 -1.76
CA ILE A 82 -7.07 4.55 -1.30
C ILE A 82 -6.08 4.40 -2.45
N GLY A 83 -4.85 4.88 -2.20
CA GLY A 83 -3.67 4.45 -2.93
C GLY A 83 -2.85 3.49 -2.07
N GLN A 84 -2.19 2.51 -2.68
CA GLN A 84 -1.35 1.57 -1.94
C GLN A 84 -0.20 1.01 -2.77
N ALA A 85 0.95 0.84 -2.14
CA ALA A 85 2.09 0.12 -2.70
C ALA A 85 3.00 -0.37 -1.56
N GLY A 86 3.08 -1.68 -1.38
CA GLY A 86 3.78 -2.27 -0.24
C GLY A 86 3.12 -1.88 1.08
N GLY A 87 3.88 -1.27 1.98
CA GLY A 87 3.40 -0.73 3.25
C GLY A 87 2.90 0.72 3.18
N ASP A 88 3.12 1.41 2.06
CA ASP A 88 2.70 2.80 1.89
C ASP A 88 1.25 2.84 1.42
N VAL A 89 0.37 3.30 2.28
CA VAL A 89 -1.07 3.39 2.01
C VAL A 89 -1.55 4.81 2.31
N THR A 90 -2.26 5.42 1.37
CA THR A 90 -2.88 6.73 1.55
C THR A 90 -4.40 6.63 1.44
N LEU A 91 -5.07 7.33 2.33
CA LEU A 91 -6.51 7.57 2.30
C LEU A 91 -6.77 8.96 1.73
N GLY A 92 -7.50 9.04 0.63
CA GLY A 92 -8.00 10.29 0.05
C GLY A 92 -9.48 10.46 0.31
N GLU A 93 -9.87 11.55 0.95
CA GLU A 93 -11.27 11.88 1.20
C GLU A 93 -11.70 13.05 0.31
N THR A 94 -12.69 12.82 -0.55
CA THR A 94 -13.11 13.81 -1.55
C THR A 94 -13.82 15.02 -0.92
N VAL A 95 -14.69 14.81 0.06
CA VAL A 95 -15.52 15.87 0.67
C VAL A 95 -14.66 16.81 1.52
N THR A 96 -13.76 16.27 2.32
CA THR A 96 -12.85 17.04 3.18
C THR A 96 -11.64 17.55 2.40
N ARG A 97 -11.41 17.04 1.21
CA ARG A 97 -10.23 17.32 0.37
C ARG A 97 -8.95 17.05 1.14
N THR A 98 -8.89 15.91 1.81
CA THR A 98 -7.73 15.55 2.61
C THR A 98 -7.07 14.28 2.08
N VAL A 99 -5.77 14.19 2.29
CA VAL A 99 -5.01 12.95 2.16
C VAL A 99 -4.33 12.64 3.48
N SER A 100 -4.39 11.39 3.90
CA SER A 100 -3.80 10.90 5.14
C SER A 100 -3.04 9.61 4.89
N PRO A 101 -1.89 9.37 5.54
CA PRO A 101 -1.27 8.05 5.50
C PRO A 101 -2.08 7.10 6.39
N VAL A 102 -2.23 5.86 5.95
CA VAL A 102 -2.76 4.76 6.76
C VAL A 102 -1.59 3.95 7.28
N LYS A 103 -1.55 3.71 8.58
CA LYS A 103 -0.49 2.92 9.24
C LYS A 103 -0.92 1.46 9.33
N PRO A 104 -0.41 0.55 8.47
CA PRO A 104 -0.85 -0.84 8.45
C PRO A 104 -0.60 -1.57 9.79
N THR A 105 0.48 -1.25 10.46
CA THR A 105 0.88 -1.91 11.72
C THR A 105 -0.02 -1.60 12.90
N SER A 106 -0.63 -0.40 12.94
CA SER A 106 -1.52 0.04 14.04
C SER A 106 -2.98 0.19 13.63
N PHE A 107 -3.33 -0.10 12.38
CA PHE A 107 -4.67 0.10 11.82
C PHE A 107 -5.22 1.50 12.13
N SER A 108 -4.41 2.53 11.94
CA SER A 108 -4.77 3.91 12.26
C SER A 108 -4.52 4.85 11.09
N ILE A 109 -5.26 5.96 11.07
CA ILE A 109 -5.08 7.03 10.10
C ILE A 109 -4.15 8.07 10.71
N GLY A 110 -3.08 8.41 9.97
CA GLY A 110 -2.13 9.43 10.39
C GLY A 110 -2.63 10.85 10.15
N GLN A 111 -1.72 11.82 10.28
CA GLN A 111 -2.05 13.23 10.13
C GLN A 111 -2.55 13.55 8.72
N ALA A 112 -3.74 14.14 8.64
CA ALA A 112 -4.32 14.58 7.38
C ALA A 112 -3.67 15.90 6.90
N VAL A 113 -3.49 16.02 5.59
CA VAL A 113 -3.17 17.28 4.92
C VAL A 113 -4.32 17.66 3.97
N THR A 114 -4.66 18.96 3.97
CA THR A 114 -5.71 19.49 3.09
C THR A 114 -5.12 19.83 1.73
N LEU A 115 -5.77 19.31 0.68
CA LEU A 115 -5.40 19.56 -0.71
C LEU A 115 -5.97 20.89 -1.22
N PRO A 116 -5.34 21.52 -2.23
CA PRO A 116 -5.91 22.64 -2.97
C PRO A 116 -7.29 22.30 -3.53
N GLU A 117 -8.13 23.28 -3.75
CA GLU A 117 -9.47 23.10 -4.28
C GLU A 117 -9.43 22.54 -5.72
N GLY A 118 -10.17 21.46 -5.96
CA GLY A 118 -10.20 20.80 -7.28
C GLY A 118 -8.96 19.98 -7.61
N ALA A 119 -7.99 19.88 -6.70
CA ALA A 119 -6.80 19.09 -6.94
C ALA A 119 -7.10 17.58 -6.97
N THR A 120 -6.40 16.90 -7.87
CA THR A 120 -6.40 15.43 -8.00
C THR A 120 -5.14 14.85 -7.36
N GLN A 121 -5.29 13.80 -6.57
CA GLN A 121 -4.19 13.06 -5.99
C GLN A 121 -4.08 11.66 -6.59
N VAL A 122 -2.87 11.17 -6.79
CA VAL A 122 -2.58 9.81 -7.26
C VAL A 122 -1.34 9.27 -6.55
N GLN A 123 -1.41 8.03 -6.09
CA GLN A 123 -0.27 7.31 -5.51
C GLN A 123 0.21 6.21 -6.45
N GLY A 124 1.52 6.03 -6.56
CA GLY A 124 2.15 4.86 -7.17
C GLY A 124 3.53 4.64 -6.55
N GLY A 125 3.87 3.39 -6.22
CA GLY A 125 5.01 3.14 -5.36
C GLY A 125 4.91 3.93 -4.05
N SER A 126 6.02 4.41 -3.55
CA SER A 126 6.09 5.30 -2.36
C SER A 126 5.88 6.77 -2.69
N VAL A 127 5.30 7.10 -3.87
CA VAL A 127 5.18 8.47 -4.38
C VAL A 127 3.73 8.91 -4.41
N LEU A 128 3.46 10.08 -3.87
CA LEU A 128 2.19 10.80 -3.96
C LEU A 128 2.37 12.02 -4.87
N ALA A 129 1.54 12.12 -5.91
CA ALA A 129 1.45 13.28 -6.77
C ALA A 129 0.11 13.99 -6.56
N VAL A 130 0.14 15.32 -6.51
CA VAL A 130 -1.02 16.19 -6.38
C VAL A 130 -0.98 17.21 -7.50
N LEU A 131 -2.00 17.21 -8.35
CA LEU A 131 -2.16 18.15 -9.44
C LEU A 131 -3.35 19.06 -9.18
N ASP A 132 -3.12 20.37 -9.19
CA ASP A 132 -4.16 21.37 -9.29
C ASP A 132 -4.34 21.74 -10.77
N PRO A 133 -5.37 21.22 -11.45
CA PRO A 133 -5.58 21.49 -12.87
C PRO A 133 -6.04 22.92 -13.16
N ALA A 134 -6.60 23.64 -12.16
CA ALA A 134 -7.01 25.02 -12.34
C ALA A 134 -5.81 25.97 -12.30
N ALA A 135 -4.90 25.78 -11.33
CA ALA A 135 -3.66 26.54 -11.24
C ALA A 135 -2.55 26.03 -12.17
N GLY A 136 -2.67 24.81 -12.67
CA GLY A 136 -1.66 24.14 -13.50
C GLY A 136 -0.40 23.77 -12.73
N LEU A 137 -0.52 23.45 -11.43
CA LEU A 137 0.59 23.17 -10.53
C LEU A 137 0.63 21.71 -10.12
N LEU A 138 1.82 21.13 -10.16
CA LEU A 138 2.08 19.74 -9.75
C LEU A 138 3.03 19.70 -8.57
N TRP A 139 2.62 19.08 -7.47
CA TRP A 139 3.46 18.77 -6.33
C TRP A 139 3.66 17.26 -6.21
N VAL A 140 4.83 16.86 -5.74
CA VAL A 140 5.21 15.46 -5.59
C VAL A 140 5.94 15.26 -4.26
N GLY A 141 5.57 14.24 -3.52
CA GLY A 141 6.18 13.90 -2.25
C GLY A 141 6.12 12.41 -1.94
N ASN A 142 6.52 12.03 -0.73
CA ASN A 142 6.41 10.65 -0.28
C ASN A 142 4.99 10.33 0.19
N ALA A 143 4.52 9.12 -0.11
CA ALA A 143 3.17 8.68 0.24
C ALA A 143 3.00 8.38 1.74
N ASP A 144 4.07 7.98 2.42
CA ASP A 144 4.10 7.72 3.86
C ASP A 144 4.04 9.00 4.72
N GLU A 145 4.39 10.17 4.14
CA GLU A 145 4.43 11.44 4.84
C GLU A 145 3.78 12.58 4.02
N PRO A 146 2.47 12.49 3.67
CA PRO A 146 1.79 13.51 2.86
C PRO A 146 1.84 14.91 3.48
N ALA A 147 1.89 15.01 4.80
CA ALA A 147 1.96 16.28 5.53
C ALA A 147 3.28 17.05 5.31
N SER A 148 4.31 16.42 4.76
CA SER A 148 5.57 17.07 4.38
C SER A 148 5.47 17.84 3.05
N ILE A 149 4.38 17.65 2.28
CA ILE A 149 4.19 18.32 0.98
C ILE A 149 3.67 19.74 1.23
N SER A 150 4.46 20.74 0.82
CA SER A 150 4.00 22.14 0.76
C SER A 150 3.27 22.40 -0.54
N PHE A 151 2.03 22.90 -0.47
CA PHE A 151 1.24 23.28 -1.64
C PHE A 151 1.42 24.76 -2.03
N ALA A 152 2.51 25.40 -1.63
CA ALA A 152 2.87 26.71 -2.12
C ALA A 152 3.25 26.64 -3.62
N ALA A 153 2.92 27.68 -4.38
CA ALA A 153 3.17 27.69 -5.82
C ALA A 153 4.67 27.66 -6.18
N GLU A 154 5.53 28.17 -5.30
CA GLU A 154 6.98 28.10 -5.45
C GLU A 154 7.52 26.68 -5.32
N ASP A 155 6.89 25.83 -4.52
CA ASP A 155 7.30 24.46 -4.22
C ASP A 155 6.77 23.44 -5.24
N ALA A 156 5.97 23.90 -6.23
CA ALA A 156 5.51 23.04 -7.30
C ALA A 156 6.68 22.53 -8.15
N VAL A 157 6.74 21.21 -8.33
CA VAL A 157 7.79 20.52 -9.11
C VAL A 157 7.65 20.80 -10.62
N ALA A 158 6.41 21.02 -11.08
CA ALA A 158 6.11 21.45 -12.44
C ALA A 158 4.94 22.43 -12.47
N LYS A 159 4.92 23.27 -13.52
CA LYS A 159 3.94 24.35 -13.74
C LYS A 159 3.40 24.28 -15.18
N ASP A 160 2.46 25.14 -15.51
CA ASP A 160 1.83 25.23 -16.83
C ASP A 160 1.09 23.93 -17.24
N LEU A 161 0.46 23.28 -16.26
CA LEU A 161 -0.32 22.05 -16.42
C LEU A 161 -1.83 22.31 -16.28
N SER A 162 -2.33 23.46 -16.76
CA SER A 162 -3.76 23.78 -16.74
C SER A 162 -4.56 22.71 -17.50
N ASP A 163 -5.75 22.36 -16.96
CA ASP A 163 -6.60 21.27 -17.45
C ASP A 163 -5.84 19.93 -17.62
N GLY A 164 -4.81 19.75 -16.81
CA GLY A 164 -3.92 18.60 -16.86
C GLY A 164 -4.50 17.34 -16.22
N VAL A 165 -3.91 16.22 -16.61
CA VAL A 165 -4.13 14.91 -16.01
C VAL A 165 -2.82 14.35 -15.48
N VAL A 166 -2.90 13.57 -14.40
CA VAL A 166 -1.72 13.01 -13.71
C VAL A 166 -1.89 11.54 -13.42
N THR A 167 -0.80 10.81 -13.48
CA THR A 167 -0.69 9.43 -13.03
C THR A 167 0.67 9.17 -12.42
N VAL A 168 0.78 8.12 -11.61
CA VAL A 168 2.05 7.64 -11.06
C VAL A 168 2.20 6.17 -11.39
N SER A 169 3.34 5.79 -11.95
CA SER A 169 3.64 4.39 -12.24
C SER A 169 3.80 3.57 -10.94
N ARG A 170 3.75 2.26 -11.03
CA ARG A 170 3.97 1.37 -9.88
C ARG A 170 5.36 1.49 -9.26
N THR A 171 6.33 2.03 -9.99
CA THR A 171 7.70 2.27 -9.51
C THR A 171 7.89 3.68 -8.92
N GLY A 172 6.86 4.55 -9.01
CA GLY A 172 6.89 5.90 -8.47
C GLY A 172 7.30 6.99 -9.48
N THR A 173 7.35 6.69 -10.77
CA THR A 173 7.54 7.72 -11.80
C THR A 173 6.22 8.47 -12.03
N VAL A 174 6.22 9.79 -11.88
CA VAL A 174 5.04 10.64 -12.10
C VAL A 174 4.98 11.11 -13.55
N PHE A 175 3.82 11.02 -14.15
CA PHE A 175 3.53 11.56 -15.47
C PHE A 175 2.33 12.51 -15.40
N ALA A 176 2.49 13.73 -15.91
CA ALA A 176 1.41 14.70 -16.04
C ALA A 176 1.39 15.26 -17.45
N TYR A 177 0.21 15.42 -18.01
CA TYR A 177 0.03 16.00 -19.33
C TYR A 177 -1.01 17.11 -19.30
N SER A 178 -0.72 18.21 -19.99
CA SER A 178 -1.68 19.30 -20.24
C SER A 178 -1.85 19.52 -21.73
N ALA A 179 -3.11 19.52 -22.17
CA ALA A 179 -3.46 19.83 -23.55
C ALA A 179 -3.17 21.30 -23.91
N GLY A 180 -3.40 22.23 -22.97
CA GLY A 180 -3.19 23.67 -23.18
C GLY A 180 -1.76 24.02 -23.48
N SER A 181 -0.78 23.36 -22.84
CA SER A 181 0.65 23.54 -23.12
C SER A 181 1.24 22.48 -24.06
N SER A 182 0.46 21.46 -24.45
CA SER A 182 0.91 20.28 -25.18
C SER A 182 2.13 19.60 -24.53
N SER A 183 2.23 19.69 -23.22
CA SER A 183 3.41 19.30 -22.44
C SER A 183 3.15 18.01 -21.66
N LEU A 184 4.02 17.02 -21.86
CA LEU A 184 4.14 15.83 -21.03
C LEU A 184 5.31 16.03 -20.06
N VAL A 185 5.00 16.09 -18.77
CA VAL A 185 5.99 16.19 -17.70
C VAL A 185 6.21 14.81 -17.12
N THR A 186 7.47 14.43 -16.95
CA THR A 186 7.90 13.24 -16.23
C THR A 186 8.70 13.68 -15.01
N VAL A 187 8.30 13.22 -13.81
CA VAL A 187 9.01 13.50 -12.55
C VAL A 187 9.55 12.21 -11.96
N VAL A 188 10.82 12.23 -11.63
CA VAL A 188 11.52 11.11 -10.97
C VAL A 188 12.25 11.61 -9.73
N LYS A 189 12.43 10.73 -8.74
CA LYS A 189 13.22 11.00 -7.55
C LYS A 189 14.70 10.74 -7.84
N GLU A 190 15.55 11.75 -7.71
CA GLU A 190 17.00 11.62 -7.82
C GLU A 190 17.64 11.96 -6.45
N GLY A 191 18.02 10.95 -5.70
CA GLY A 191 18.44 11.08 -4.31
C GLY A 191 17.30 11.57 -3.42
N GLN A 192 17.42 12.78 -2.84
CA GLN A 192 16.39 13.39 -2.00
C GLN A 192 15.58 14.48 -2.73
N THR A 193 15.77 14.65 -4.04
CA THR A 193 15.11 15.70 -4.82
C THR A 193 14.25 15.15 -5.93
N TRP A 194 13.16 15.86 -6.24
CA TRP A 194 12.29 15.57 -7.37
C TRP A 194 12.76 16.34 -8.60
N ARG A 195 12.91 15.65 -9.71
CA ARG A 195 13.33 16.25 -10.98
C ARG A 195 12.28 16.07 -12.06
N ALA A 196 11.82 17.19 -12.60
CA ALA A 196 10.90 17.23 -13.73
C ALA A 196 11.67 17.34 -15.06
N LYS A 197 11.20 16.58 -16.05
CA LYS A 197 11.59 16.70 -17.46
C LYS A 197 10.33 16.91 -18.28
N THR A 198 10.32 17.92 -19.17
CA THR A 198 9.19 18.23 -20.03
C THR A 198 9.49 17.86 -21.48
N ALA A 199 8.54 17.21 -22.12
CA ALA A 199 8.55 16.90 -23.53
C ALA A 199 7.27 17.43 -24.18
N THR A 200 7.35 17.97 -25.42
CA THR A 200 6.18 18.44 -26.15
C THR A 200 5.62 17.30 -27.01
N ILE A 201 4.32 17.03 -26.87
CA ILE A 201 3.61 16.13 -27.77
C ILE A 201 3.07 16.96 -28.93
N LYS A 202 3.62 16.69 -30.13
CA LYS A 202 3.23 17.41 -31.37
C LYS A 202 1.99 16.76 -31.96
N ASP A 203 1.25 17.56 -32.71
CA ASP A 203 0.13 17.13 -33.58
C ASP A 203 -1.01 16.41 -32.82
N PHE A 204 -1.07 16.50 -31.51
CA PHE A 204 -2.15 16.00 -30.69
C PHE A 204 -3.07 17.15 -30.27
N GLN A 205 -4.30 17.10 -30.72
CA GLN A 205 -5.37 18.04 -30.40
C GLN A 205 -6.52 17.25 -29.78
N PRO A 206 -6.63 17.14 -28.45
CA PRO A 206 -7.69 16.39 -27.82
C PRO A 206 -9.06 17.02 -28.07
N SER A 207 -10.06 16.17 -28.24
CA SER A 207 -11.45 16.57 -28.56
C SER A 207 -12.32 16.60 -27.28
N GLY A 208 -11.83 16.06 -26.14
CA GLY A 208 -12.61 15.97 -24.93
C GLY A 208 -11.77 15.62 -23.70
N PRO A 209 -12.40 15.04 -22.68
CA PRO A 209 -11.71 14.66 -21.46
C PRO A 209 -10.57 13.67 -21.73
N LEU A 210 -9.45 13.93 -21.10
CA LEU A 210 -8.26 13.08 -21.15
C LEU A 210 -8.17 12.19 -19.93
N THR A 211 -7.65 10.98 -20.14
CA THR A 211 -7.15 10.11 -19.08
C THR A 211 -5.71 9.73 -19.37
N ILE A 212 -4.95 9.47 -18.32
CA ILE A 212 -3.53 9.09 -18.42
C ILE A 212 -3.26 7.88 -17.53
N THR A 213 -2.47 6.96 -18.04
CA THR A 213 -1.99 5.79 -17.30
C THR A 213 -0.51 5.56 -17.51
N ALA A 214 0.05 4.59 -16.79
CA ALA A 214 1.40 4.10 -16.99
C ALA A 214 1.41 2.58 -17.23
N VAL A 215 2.11 2.14 -18.27
CA VAL A 215 2.40 0.75 -18.57
C VAL A 215 3.88 0.51 -18.22
N GLY A 216 4.16 -0.05 -17.04
CA GLY A 216 5.47 0.11 -16.42
C GLY A 216 5.78 1.61 -16.25
N ASP A 217 6.96 2.05 -16.66
CA ASP A 217 7.35 3.48 -16.64
C ASP A 217 7.13 4.18 -18.00
N LYS A 218 6.07 3.80 -18.72
CA LYS A 218 5.74 4.37 -20.04
C LYS A 218 4.35 4.99 -19.98
N PRO A 219 4.22 6.33 -20.13
CA PRO A 219 2.94 6.99 -20.10
C PRO A 219 2.12 6.70 -21.36
N VAL A 220 0.81 6.55 -21.18
CA VAL A 220 -0.16 6.49 -22.26
C VAL A 220 -1.30 7.43 -21.93
N ILE A 221 -1.69 8.29 -22.89
CA ILE A 221 -2.80 9.24 -22.75
C ILE A 221 -3.92 8.79 -23.68
N TYR A 222 -5.15 8.86 -23.22
CA TYR A 222 -6.33 8.53 -24.00
C TYR A 222 -7.28 9.73 -24.07
N ASP A 223 -7.54 10.19 -25.29
CA ASP A 223 -8.64 11.09 -25.61
C ASP A 223 -9.89 10.26 -25.87
N GLN A 224 -10.77 10.24 -24.89
CA GLN A 224 -11.97 9.43 -24.91
C GLN A 224 -12.96 9.84 -26.00
N SER A 225 -13.08 11.14 -26.27
CA SER A 225 -13.98 11.67 -27.32
C SER A 225 -13.42 11.52 -28.72
N GLY A 226 -12.11 11.72 -28.87
CA GLY A 226 -11.41 11.58 -30.14
C GLY A 226 -10.99 10.16 -30.47
N ASN A 227 -11.23 9.17 -29.57
CA ASN A 227 -10.76 7.80 -29.71
C ASN A 227 -9.28 7.69 -30.07
N THR A 228 -8.44 8.55 -29.49
CA THR A 228 -7.02 8.62 -29.84
C THR A 228 -6.15 8.29 -28.63
N LEU A 229 -5.19 7.40 -28.82
CA LEU A 229 -4.13 7.14 -27.85
C LEU A 229 -2.85 7.90 -28.21
N VAL A 230 -2.25 8.53 -27.22
CA VAL A 230 -0.85 8.96 -27.28
C VAL A 230 -0.01 7.88 -26.65
N LEU A 231 0.74 7.16 -27.43
CA LEU A 231 1.61 6.06 -27.03
C LEU A 231 3.01 6.59 -26.65
N PRO A 232 3.85 5.79 -26.00
CA PRO A 232 5.20 6.17 -25.61
C PRO A 232 6.00 6.76 -26.77
N GLY A 233 6.70 7.89 -26.50
CA GLY A 233 7.41 8.66 -27.52
C GLY A 233 6.53 9.64 -28.30
N GLY A 234 5.29 9.89 -27.86
CA GLY A 234 4.36 10.86 -28.49
C GLY A 234 3.73 10.35 -29.78
N ARG A 235 3.72 9.04 -30.02
CA ARG A 235 3.09 8.44 -31.20
C ARG A 235 1.57 8.42 -31.03
N LEU A 236 0.86 8.95 -32.01
CA LEU A 236 -0.60 8.91 -32.02
C LEU A 236 -1.11 7.61 -32.67
N ARG A 237 -2.13 7.03 -32.07
CA ARG A 237 -2.88 5.88 -32.57
C ARG A 237 -4.37 6.21 -32.55
N ASP A 238 -4.93 6.38 -33.74
CA ASP A 238 -6.38 6.53 -33.92
C ASP A 238 -7.06 5.17 -33.75
N LEU A 239 -8.11 5.13 -32.94
CA LEU A 239 -8.94 3.98 -32.65
C LEU A 239 -10.37 4.13 -33.14
N ALA A 240 -10.67 5.07 -34.01
CA ALA A 240 -12.04 5.31 -34.51
C ALA A 240 -12.65 4.07 -35.17
N GLU A 241 -11.84 3.31 -35.91
CA GLU A 241 -12.26 2.05 -36.56
C GLU A 241 -12.36 0.88 -35.59
N GLU A 242 -11.80 1.03 -34.38
CA GLU A 242 -11.75 -0.04 -33.40
C GLU A 242 -12.99 -0.08 -32.50
N HIS A 243 -13.96 0.80 -32.67
CA HIS A 243 -15.23 0.82 -31.93
C HIS A 243 -15.06 0.81 -30.40
N VAL A 244 -14.09 1.57 -29.88
CA VAL A 244 -13.77 1.65 -28.44
C VAL A 244 -14.43 2.86 -27.75
N THR A 245 -15.44 3.45 -28.36
CA THR A 245 -16.12 4.63 -27.81
C THR A 245 -16.62 4.38 -26.40
N GLY A 246 -16.27 5.26 -25.47
CA GLY A 246 -16.61 5.12 -24.04
C GLY A 246 -15.79 4.11 -23.28
N ALA A 247 -14.72 3.58 -23.89
CA ALA A 247 -13.85 2.64 -23.19
C ALA A 247 -13.13 3.28 -22.00
N VAL A 248 -12.91 2.48 -20.96
CA VAL A 248 -12.15 2.84 -19.78
C VAL A 248 -10.70 2.43 -19.98
N LEU A 249 -9.77 3.38 -19.78
CA LEU A 249 -8.34 3.13 -19.82
C LEU A 249 -7.89 2.35 -18.59
N GLN A 250 -6.88 1.48 -18.74
CA GLN A 250 -6.32 0.72 -17.63
C GLN A 250 -5.77 1.60 -16.50
N ASP A 251 -5.78 1.06 -15.30
CA ASP A 251 -4.99 1.59 -14.18
C ASP A 251 -3.49 1.35 -14.39
N PRO A 252 -2.60 2.12 -13.73
CA PRO A 252 -1.17 1.89 -13.79
C PRO A 252 -0.82 0.43 -13.45
N GLY A 253 -0.15 -0.22 -14.41
CA GLY A 253 0.16 -1.65 -14.34
C GLY A 253 1.65 -1.95 -14.43
N ASP A 254 1.96 -3.24 -14.38
CA ASP A 254 3.31 -3.74 -14.59
C ASP A 254 3.78 -3.47 -16.04
N GLU A 255 5.06 -3.65 -16.32
CA GLU A 255 5.57 -3.51 -17.68
C GLU A 255 4.92 -4.53 -18.63
N ALA A 256 4.37 -4.03 -19.74
CA ALA A 256 3.69 -4.81 -20.76
C ALA A 256 4.01 -4.31 -22.18
N ALA A 257 3.70 -5.13 -23.17
CA ALA A 257 3.83 -4.77 -24.56
C ALA A 257 2.62 -3.96 -25.10
N SER A 258 1.52 -3.96 -24.36
CA SER A 258 0.25 -3.34 -24.75
C SER A 258 -0.36 -2.54 -23.62
N VAL A 259 -1.18 -1.54 -23.96
CA VAL A 259 -2.09 -0.86 -23.05
C VAL A 259 -3.48 -1.46 -23.18
N LEU A 260 -4.23 -1.51 -22.08
CA LEU A 260 -5.57 -2.09 -22.04
C LEU A 260 -6.65 -1.02 -22.02
N LEU A 261 -7.73 -1.30 -22.73
CA LEU A 261 -8.98 -0.55 -22.72
C LEU A 261 -10.12 -1.54 -22.47
N ALA A 262 -11.07 -1.20 -21.62
CA ALA A 262 -12.30 -2.00 -21.44
C ALA A 262 -13.49 -1.24 -21.99
N THR A 263 -14.18 -1.83 -22.99
CA THR A 263 -15.49 -1.36 -23.46
C THR A 263 -16.61 -1.99 -22.60
N ASP A 264 -17.85 -1.73 -22.90
CA ASP A 264 -18.98 -2.34 -22.21
C ASP A 264 -19.07 -3.88 -22.38
N SER A 265 -18.33 -4.45 -23.31
CA SER A 265 -18.42 -5.87 -23.71
C SER A 265 -17.09 -6.55 -24.06
N GLU A 266 -15.98 -5.83 -24.08
CA GLU A 266 -14.69 -6.38 -24.49
C GLU A 266 -13.52 -5.77 -23.72
N LEU A 267 -12.47 -6.57 -23.53
CA LEU A 267 -11.14 -6.12 -23.16
C LEU A 267 -10.30 -5.98 -24.45
N VAL A 268 -9.78 -4.79 -24.68
CA VAL A 268 -9.01 -4.44 -25.89
C VAL A 268 -7.56 -4.13 -25.49
N ALA A 269 -6.61 -4.85 -26.07
CA ALA A 269 -5.18 -4.63 -25.86
C ALA A 269 -4.57 -3.96 -27.11
N VAL A 270 -4.09 -2.74 -26.96
CA VAL A 270 -3.43 -1.98 -28.04
C VAL A 270 -1.93 -2.01 -27.82
N SER A 271 -1.16 -2.55 -28.77
CA SER A 271 0.29 -2.63 -28.62
C SER A 271 0.93 -1.23 -28.52
N LEU A 272 1.91 -1.06 -27.62
CA LEU A 272 2.60 0.22 -27.40
C LEU A 272 3.38 0.72 -28.64
N ASN A 273 3.61 -0.14 -29.63
CA ASN A 273 4.14 0.26 -30.93
C ASN A 273 3.05 0.72 -31.91
N GLY A 274 1.77 0.63 -31.53
CA GLY A 274 0.61 1.06 -32.30
C GLY A 274 0.25 0.18 -33.50
N LYS A 275 0.84 -1.03 -33.62
CA LYS A 275 0.68 -1.86 -34.83
C LYS A 275 -0.42 -2.91 -34.75
N SER A 276 -0.76 -3.37 -33.55
CA SER A 276 -1.75 -4.44 -33.35
C SER A 276 -2.76 -4.06 -32.29
N VAL A 277 -3.96 -4.58 -32.47
CA VAL A 277 -5.06 -4.53 -31.50
C VAL A 277 -5.56 -5.95 -31.32
N GLU A 278 -5.61 -6.42 -30.08
CA GLU A 278 -6.15 -7.73 -29.73
C GLU A 278 -7.42 -7.51 -28.90
N ARG A 279 -8.42 -8.36 -29.10
CA ARG A 279 -9.73 -8.27 -28.46
C ARG A 279 -10.09 -9.54 -27.77
N GLN A 280 -10.60 -9.41 -26.56
CA GLN A 280 -11.15 -10.50 -25.78
C GLN A 280 -12.57 -10.13 -25.36
N PRO A 281 -13.60 -10.85 -25.88
CA PRO A 281 -14.98 -10.63 -25.42
C PRO A 281 -15.12 -10.85 -23.91
N ALA A 282 -15.95 -10.02 -23.27
CA ALA A 282 -16.26 -10.15 -21.84
C ALA A 282 -17.04 -11.43 -21.54
N SER A 283 -17.90 -11.84 -22.49
CA SER A 283 -18.66 -13.10 -22.41
C SER A 283 -19.02 -13.59 -23.82
N ASP A 284 -19.24 -14.89 -23.95
CA ASP A 284 -19.71 -15.51 -25.22
C ASP A 284 -21.11 -15.04 -25.61
N ALA A 285 -21.91 -14.57 -24.66
CA ALA A 285 -23.28 -14.10 -24.91
C ALA A 285 -23.36 -12.63 -25.31
N GLY A 286 -22.24 -11.89 -25.37
CA GLY A 286 -22.20 -10.47 -25.69
C GLY A 286 -22.90 -9.58 -24.65
N ALA A 287 -22.99 -10.05 -23.40
CA ALA A 287 -23.60 -9.30 -22.32
C ALA A 287 -22.80 -8.00 -22.05
N LYS A 288 -23.54 -6.90 -21.91
CA LYS A 288 -22.97 -5.58 -21.64
C LYS A 288 -22.98 -5.30 -20.13
N GLY A 289 -21.92 -4.71 -19.65
CA GLY A 289 -21.78 -4.31 -18.25
C GLY A 289 -20.99 -3.03 -18.08
N ASN A 290 -20.90 -2.55 -16.86
CA ASN A 290 -20.06 -1.40 -16.49
C ASN A 290 -18.63 -1.89 -16.24
N PRO A 291 -17.64 -1.54 -17.11
CA PRO A 291 -16.28 -2.05 -16.96
C PRO A 291 -15.55 -1.39 -15.79
N ALA A 292 -14.87 -2.18 -14.99
CA ALA A 292 -13.79 -1.71 -14.15
C ALA A 292 -12.60 -1.27 -15.03
N ALA A 293 -11.83 -0.28 -14.60
CA ALA A 293 -10.55 0.03 -15.23
C ALA A 293 -9.69 -1.25 -15.27
N PRO A 294 -9.33 -1.77 -16.45
CA PRO A 294 -8.55 -3.00 -16.53
C PRO A 294 -7.16 -2.81 -15.94
N VAL A 295 -6.47 -3.90 -15.63
CA VAL A 295 -5.10 -3.84 -15.12
C VAL A 295 -4.25 -4.96 -15.71
N PHE A 296 -3.00 -4.67 -15.99
CA PHE A 296 -1.99 -5.69 -16.28
C PHE A 296 -1.14 -5.91 -15.04
N HIS A 297 -1.18 -7.13 -14.50
CA HIS A 297 -0.51 -7.48 -13.27
C HIS A 297 -0.03 -8.94 -13.27
N ASN A 298 1.20 -9.20 -12.79
CA ASN A 298 1.81 -10.54 -12.73
C ASN A 298 1.69 -11.35 -14.04
N GLY A 299 1.91 -10.67 -15.18
CA GLY A 299 1.88 -11.30 -16.50
C GLY A 299 0.47 -11.62 -17.02
N CYS A 300 -0.57 -11.07 -16.41
CA CYS A 300 -1.96 -11.23 -16.84
C CYS A 300 -2.68 -9.89 -17.01
N SER A 301 -3.55 -9.82 -18.00
CA SER A 301 -4.54 -8.76 -18.20
C SER A 301 -5.84 -9.17 -17.52
N TYR A 302 -6.45 -8.26 -16.77
CA TYR A 302 -7.70 -8.49 -16.05
C TYR A 302 -8.75 -7.49 -16.51
N GLY A 303 -9.97 -8.01 -16.82
CA GLY A 303 -11.15 -7.22 -17.11
C GLY A 303 -12.35 -7.74 -16.30
N ALA A 304 -13.18 -6.85 -15.78
CA ALA A 304 -14.38 -7.17 -15.02
C ALA A 304 -15.49 -6.19 -15.35
N TRP A 305 -16.74 -6.66 -15.41
CA TRP A 305 -17.91 -5.87 -15.77
C TRP A 305 -19.01 -6.05 -14.73
N ALA A 306 -19.20 -5.02 -13.91
CA ALA A 306 -20.35 -4.95 -13.02
C ALA A 306 -21.66 -4.93 -13.81
N GLY A 307 -22.75 -5.42 -13.24
CA GLY A 307 -24.05 -5.53 -13.89
C GLY A 307 -24.19 -6.74 -14.82
N SER A 308 -23.18 -7.12 -15.59
CA SER A 308 -23.18 -8.37 -16.38
C SER A 308 -22.55 -9.55 -15.64
N GLY A 309 -21.72 -9.28 -14.64
CA GLY A 309 -20.97 -10.28 -13.91
C GLY A 309 -19.81 -10.89 -14.69
N ALA A 310 -19.49 -10.37 -15.88
CA ALA A 310 -18.43 -10.92 -16.70
C ALA A 310 -17.05 -10.65 -16.09
N PHE A 311 -16.19 -11.63 -16.15
CA PHE A 311 -14.80 -11.55 -15.75
C PHE A 311 -13.90 -12.28 -16.74
N VAL A 312 -12.80 -11.63 -17.12
CA VAL A 312 -11.80 -12.18 -18.04
C VAL A 312 -10.40 -11.96 -17.49
N ARG A 313 -9.60 -13.01 -17.52
CA ARG A 313 -8.17 -13.00 -17.27
C ARG A 313 -7.43 -13.62 -18.45
N THR A 314 -6.54 -12.86 -19.08
CA THR A 314 -5.70 -13.31 -20.18
C THR A 314 -4.23 -13.16 -19.79
N CYS A 315 -3.49 -14.25 -19.77
CA CYS A 315 -2.12 -14.30 -19.26
C CYS A 315 -1.12 -14.67 -20.36
N THR A 316 0.14 -14.30 -20.17
CA THR A 316 1.27 -14.79 -20.97
C THR A 316 1.35 -16.30 -20.92
N ASP A 317 1.20 -16.89 -19.75
CA ASP A 317 0.94 -18.33 -19.58
C ASP A 317 -0.55 -18.62 -19.82
N LYS A 318 -0.87 -19.15 -20.99
CA LYS A 318 -2.24 -19.41 -21.41
C LYS A 318 -2.99 -20.42 -20.53
N SER A 319 -2.29 -21.24 -19.74
CA SER A 319 -2.92 -22.17 -18.80
C SER A 319 -3.65 -21.47 -17.66
N ARG A 320 -3.29 -20.20 -17.42
CA ARG A 320 -3.92 -19.33 -16.42
C ARG A 320 -5.08 -18.49 -16.97
N ASN A 321 -5.39 -18.59 -18.26
CA ASN A 321 -6.51 -17.86 -18.86
C ASN A 321 -7.84 -18.31 -18.25
N GLN A 322 -8.73 -17.34 -18.06
CA GLN A 322 -10.05 -17.58 -17.48
C GLN A 322 -11.07 -16.59 -18.05
N ALA A 323 -12.25 -17.09 -18.36
CA ALA A 323 -13.42 -16.28 -18.68
C ALA A 323 -14.62 -16.94 -18.00
N GLN A 324 -15.38 -16.16 -17.24
CA GLN A 324 -16.55 -16.67 -16.51
C GLN A 324 -17.54 -15.55 -16.20
N THR A 325 -18.78 -15.95 -15.90
CA THR A 325 -19.80 -15.06 -15.34
C THR A 325 -19.88 -15.32 -13.82
N VAL A 326 -19.75 -14.26 -13.04
CA VAL A 326 -19.78 -14.28 -11.57
C VAL A 326 -21.11 -13.63 -11.13
N PRO A 327 -22.08 -14.41 -10.62
CA PRO A 327 -23.42 -13.89 -10.30
C PRO A 327 -23.39 -12.72 -9.31
N THR A 328 -22.56 -12.80 -8.29
CA THR A 328 -22.43 -11.73 -7.28
C THR A 328 -21.79 -10.44 -7.84
N LEU A 329 -20.95 -10.53 -8.87
CA LEU A 329 -20.40 -9.36 -9.57
C LEU A 329 -21.48 -8.68 -10.44
N ALA A 330 -22.51 -9.42 -10.89
CA ALA A 330 -23.65 -8.82 -11.59
C ALA A 330 -24.49 -7.90 -10.68
N GLU A 331 -24.40 -8.06 -9.37
CA GLU A 331 -25.07 -7.21 -8.37
C GLU A 331 -24.24 -5.98 -7.99
N ALA A 332 -22.95 -5.96 -8.33
CA ALA A 332 -22.05 -4.85 -8.04
C ALA A 332 -22.40 -3.59 -8.84
N THR A 333 -22.17 -2.45 -8.25
CA THR A 333 -22.41 -1.14 -8.89
C THR A 333 -21.13 -0.44 -9.31
N SER A 334 -20.05 -0.62 -8.55
CA SER A 334 -18.76 0.07 -8.79
C SER A 334 -17.58 -0.81 -8.38
N ALA A 335 -17.18 -1.68 -9.28
CA ALA A 335 -16.05 -2.57 -9.07
C ALA A 335 -14.73 -1.93 -9.54
N VAL A 336 -13.69 -2.01 -8.72
CA VAL A 336 -12.33 -1.55 -9.05
C VAL A 336 -11.30 -2.62 -8.73
N PHE A 337 -10.27 -2.72 -9.54
CA PHE A 337 -9.13 -3.57 -9.22
C PHE A 337 -8.22 -2.87 -8.21
N ARG A 338 -7.84 -3.60 -7.16
CA ARG A 338 -6.83 -3.20 -6.20
C ARG A 338 -5.64 -4.12 -6.33
N THR A 339 -4.46 -3.55 -6.38
CA THR A 339 -3.21 -4.33 -6.45
C THR A 339 -2.26 -3.89 -5.36
N ASN A 340 -1.62 -4.86 -4.70
CA ASN A 340 -0.51 -4.58 -3.79
C ASN A 340 0.54 -5.69 -3.93
N ARG A 341 1.78 -5.32 -4.23
CA ARG A 341 2.87 -6.28 -4.52
C ARG A 341 2.45 -7.24 -5.63
N THR A 342 2.33 -8.54 -5.32
CA THR A 342 1.88 -9.58 -6.26
C THR A 342 0.40 -9.93 -6.15
N ARG A 343 -0.34 -9.27 -5.26
CA ARG A 343 -1.75 -9.57 -4.97
C ARG A 343 -2.68 -8.68 -5.78
N ILE A 344 -3.84 -9.23 -6.13
CA ILE A 344 -4.90 -8.52 -6.85
C ILE A 344 -6.26 -8.91 -6.28
N VAL A 345 -7.11 -7.93 -6.06
CA VAL A 345 -8.50 -8.10 -5.66
C VAL A 345 -9.40 -7.21 -6.51
N LEU A 346 -10.60 -7.66 -6.80
CA LEU A 346 -11.67 -6.82 -7.34
C LEU A 346 -12.58 -6.43 -6.17
N ASN A 347 -12.77 -5.13 -5.95
CA ASN A 347 -13.51 -4.56 -4.83
C ASN A 347 -14.70 -3.76 -5.33
N ASP A 348 -15.92 -4.14 -4.95
CA ASP A 348 -17.05 -3.20 -5.03
C ASP A 348 -16.87 -2.16 -3.94
N VAL A 349 -16.54 -0.94 -4.32
CA VAL A 349 -16.20 0.13 -3.38
C VAL A 349 -17.37 0.56 -2.49
N SER A 350 -18.59 0.39 -2.97
CA SER A 350 -19.81 0.75 -2.23
C SER A 350 -20.08 -0.25 -1.10
N THR A 351 -20.25 -1.52 -1.44
CA THR A 351 -20.65 -2.57 -0.50
C THR A 351 -19.49 -3.22 0.23
N GLY A 352 -18.27 -3.05 -0.30
CA GLY A 352 -17.08 -3.72 0.21
C GLY A 352 -16.96 -5.18 -0.20
N THR A 353 -17.80 -5.67 -1.10
CA THR A 353 -17.72 -7.04 -1.61
C THR A 353 -16.42 -7.22 -2.39
N LEU A 354 -15.72 -8.32 -2.14
CA LEU A 354 -14.41 -8.61 -2.72
C LEU A 354 -14.45 -9.92 -3.50
N TRP A 355 -13.74 -9.95 -4.62
CA TRP A 355 -13.47 -11.16 -5.39
C TRP A 355 -11.95 -11.26 -5.61
N LEU A 356 -11.42 -12.48 -5.60
CA LEU A 356 -10.00 -12.74 -5.79
C LEU A 356 -9.76 -13.28 -7.22
N PRO A 357 -9.31 -12.43 -8.16
CA PRO A 357 -9.21 -12.76 -9.58
C PRO A 357 -8.26 -13.91 -9.90
N ASP A 358 -7.19 -14.08 -9.16
CA ASP A 358 -6.21 -15.16 -9.33
C ASP A 358 -6.58 -16.45 -8.59
N LYS A 359 -7.59 -16.40 -7.71
CA LYS A 359 -8.16 -17.55 -6.99
C LYS A 359 -9.59 -17.88 -7.47
N ASN A 360 -9.82 -17.88 -8.78
CA ASN A 360 -11.09 -18.23 -9.41
C ASN A 360 -12.30 -17.39 -8.93
N MET A 361 -12.08 -16.09 -8.69
CA MET A 361 -13.12 -15.18 -8.22
C MET A 361 -13.77 -15.62 -6.90
N VAL A 362 -12.96 -16.19 -5.99
CA VAL A 362 -13.43 -16.47 -4.62
C VAL A 362 -13.97 -15.20 -4.00
N LEU A 363 -15.18 -15.31 -3.44
CA LEU A 363 -15.89 -14.22 -2.77
C LEU A 363 -15.42 -14.08 -1.32
N VAL A 364 -15.10 -12.85 -0.91
CA VAL A 364 -14.84 -12.48 0.47
C VAL A 364 -15.76 -11.34 0.88
N ASN A 365 -16.52 -11.52 1.97
CA ASN A 365 -17.44 -10.51 2.51
C ASN A 365 -17.68 -10.72 4.02
N ASN A 366 -16.58 -10.80 4.79
CA ASN A 366 -16.67 -11.07 6.23
C ASN A 366 -16.57 -9.80 7.10
N TRP A 367 -17.04 -8.65 6.61
CA TRP A 367 -16.99 -7.37 7.32
C TRP A 367 -17.67 -7.40 8.70
N ASP A 368 -18.73 -8.20 8.88
CA ASP A 368 -19.45 -8.31 10.16
C ASP A 368 -18.68 -9.13 11.22
N GLN A 369 -17.61 -9.80 10.83
CA GLN A 369 -16.84 -10.67 11.73
C GLN A 369 -15.64 -9.95 12.34
N ILE A 370 -15.35 -8.73 11.91
CA ILE A 370 -14.21 -7.96 12.37
C ILE A 370 -14.70 -6.95 13.42
N PRO A 371 -14.15 -6.94 14.63
CA PRO A 371 -14.39 -5.88 15.57
C PRO A 371 -13.97 -4.54 14.96
N THR A 372 -14.88 -3.61 14.80
CA THR A 372 -14.54 -2.23 14.46
C THR A 372 -14.03 -1.59 15.75
N GLU A 373 -12.76 -1.24 15.83
CA GLU A 373 -12.30 -0.33 16.87
C GLU A 373 -12.97 1.03 16.56
N GLU A 374 -13.99 1.40 17.37
CA GLU A 374 -14.45 2.77 17.40
C GLU A 374 -13.24 3.60 17.79
N GLN A 375 -12.83 4.54 16.92
CA GLN A 375 -11.90 5.59 17.35
C GLN A 375 -12.61 6.31 18.50
N GLU A 376 -12.17 6.04 19.73
CA GLU A 376 -12.46 6.94 20.82
C GLU A 376 -12.04 8.33 20.32
N GLU A 377 -12.99 9.26 20.23
CA GLU A 377 -12.67 10.65 19.99
C GLU A 377 -11.62 10.99 21.05
N GLU A 378 -10.37 11.24 20.62
CA GLU A 378 -9.36 11.82 21.48
C GLU A 378 -9.94 13.14 21.99
N ASP A 379 -10.60 13.09 23.15
CA ASP A 379 -10.75 14.24 24.00
C ASP A 379 -9.33 14.80 24.14
N THR A 380 -9.13 15.95 23.53
CA THR A 380 -7.83 16.65 23.56
C THR A 380 -7.38 16.68 25.03
N PRO A 381 -6.35 15.91 25.42
CA PRO A 381 -5.91 15.91 26.81
C PRO A 381 -5.46 17.33 27.13
N THR A 382 -6.06 17.90 28.16
CA THR A 382 -5.57 19.14 28.76
C THR A 382 -4.08 18.95 29.07
N PRO A 383 -3.24 20.01 28.93
CA PRO A 383 -1.78 19.90 28.98
C PRO A 383 -1.17 19.24 30.23
N ASP A 384 -1.98 19.04 31.29
CA ASP A 384 -1.55 18.47 32.57
C ASP A 384 -1.68 16.95 32.73
N GLN A 385 -2.15 16.20 31.70
CA GLN A 385 -2.31 14.74 31.74
C GLN A 385 -1.40 13.97 30.78
N ARG A 386 -0.29 14.55 30.35
CA ARG A 386 0.77 13.74 29.73
C ARG A 386 1.45 12.94 30.83
N GLU A 387 0.93 11.74 31.13
CA GLU A 387 1.80 10.71 31.66
C GLU A 387 2.97 10.59 30.69
N GLN A 388 4.17 10.87 31.18
CA GLN A 388 5.39 10.49 30.48
C GLN A 388 5.36 8.95 30.37
N VAL A 389 4.88 8.45 29.23
CA VAL A 389 5.27 7.13 28.77
C VAL A 389 6.78 7.26 28.58
N SER A 390 7.57 6.77 29.53
CA SER A 390 9.01 6.67 29.33
C SER A 390 9.18 5.74 28.14
N GLU A 391 9.70 6.30 27.02
CA GLU A 391 10.21 5.46 25.96
C GLU A 391 11.16 4.43 26.61
N PRO A 392 11.04 3.14 26.28
CA PRO A 392 12.02 2.14 26.73
C PRO A 392 13.41 2.67 26.37
N GLU A 393 14.36 2.58 27.29
CA GLU A 393 15.75 2.94 27.01
C GLU A 393 16.23 2.00 25.90
N HIS A 394 16.41 2.53 24.71
CA HIS A 394 16.91 1.78 23.58
C HIS A 394 18.38 1.44 23.84
N ASN A 395 18.69 0.18 23.90
CA ASN A 395 20.05 -0.30 24.15
C ASN A 395 20.78 -0.41 22.81
N ASP A 396 22.00 0.13 22.70
CA ASP A 396 22.83 0.02 21.48
C ASP A 396 23.25 -1.42 21.13
N LYS A 397 22.92 -2.40 21.99
CA LYS A 397 23.24 -3.81 21.79
C LYS A 397 21.96 -4.63 21.87
N ASN A 398 21.53 -5.15 20.69
CA ASN A 398 20.36 -5.99 20.58
C ASN A 398 20.42 -7.25 21.48
N THR A 399 19.38 -7.50 22.23
CA THR A 399 19.12 -8.72 22.99
C THR A 399 18.06 -9.53 22.25
N PRO A 400 18.25 -10.82 21.95
CA PRO A 400 17.22 -11.61 21.30
C PRO A 400 15.93 -11.66 22.12
N PRO A 401 14.74 -11.65 21.49
CA PRO A 401 13.48 -11.77 22.20
C PRO A 401 13.33 -13.10 22.92
N GLU A 402 12.50 -13.16 23.96
CA GLU A 402 12.12 -14.37 24.67
C GLU A 402 10.73 -14.80 24.23
N ALA A 403 10.64 -15.86 23.39
CA ALA A 403 9.39 -16.47 22.99
C ALA A 403 8.94 -17.54 24.00
N VAL A 404 7.65 -17.56 24.32
CA VAL A 404 7.04 -18.43 25.33
C VAL A 404 5.96 -19.30 24.69
N ASP A 405 5.91 -20.58 25.10
CA ASP A 405 4.91 -21.53 24.56
C ASP A 405 3.47 -21.09 24.81
N ASP A 406 2.59 -21.37 23.82
CA ASP A 406 1.19 -21.01 23.83
C ASP A 406 0.24 -22.21 23.79
N ASP A 407 -0.99 -22.03 24.28
CA ASP A 407 -2.07 -23.02 24.23
C ASP A 407 -3.40 -22.35 23.88
N PHE A 408 -3.95 -22.70 22.70
CA PHE A 408 -5.18 -22.12 22.16
C PHE A 408 -6.25 -23.18 21.91
N GLY A 409 -7.50 -22.83 22.23
CA GLY A 409 -8.68 -23.60 21.85
C GLY A 409 -9.33 -23.04 20.58
N ILE A 410 -9.62 -23.91 19.60
CA ILE A 410 -10.26 -23.50 18.34
C ILE A 410 -11.53 -24.31 18.04
N ARG A 411 -12.36 -23.83 17.13
CA ARG A 411 -13.58 -24.50 16.66
C ARG A 411 -13.38 -25.13 15.30
N PRO A 412 -13.94 -26.33 15.03
CA PRO A 412 -13.93 -26.94 13.68
C PRO A 412 -14.56 -26.01 12.64
N GLY A 413 -14.01 -26.02 11.43
CA GLY A 413 -14.52 -25.22 10.31
C GLY A 413 -14.40 -23.70 10.48
N ARG A 414 -13.61 -23.21 11.46
CA ARG A 414 -13.41 -21.78 11.71
C ARG A 414 -11.94 -21.38 11.65
N SER A 415 -11.68 -20.26 11.03
CA SER A 415 -10.41 -19.57 11.20
C SER A 415 -10.34 -18.91 12.57
N THR A 416 -9.19 -19.01 13.22
CA THR A 416 -9.00 -18.46 14.58
C THR A 416 -7.69 -17.68 14.64
N LEU A 417 -7.77 -16.46 15.17
CA LEU A 417 -6.60 -15.64 15.45
C LEU A 417 -5.84 -16.22 16.66
N LEU A 418 -4.54 -16.32 16.54
CA LEU A 418 -3.63 -16.81 17.56
C LEU A 418 -2.66 -15.69 17.96
N PRO A 419 -2.91 -14.95 19.04
CA PRO A 419 -2.07 -13.84 19.47
C PRO A 419 -0.82 -14.36 20.19
N VAL A 420 0.04 -15.05 19.48
CA VAL A 420 1.22 -15.77 20.00
C VAL A 420 2.29 -14.88 20.64
N LEU A 421 2.26 -13.56 20.38
CA LEU A 421 3.20 -12.61 20.95
C LEU A 421 2.74 -11.99 22.28
N ASP A 422 1.52 -12.32 22.77
CA ASP A 422 0.96 -11.67 23.97
C ASP A 422 1.71 -12.02 25.28
N ASN A 423 2.44 -13.13 25.31
CA ASN A 423 3.25 -13.61 26.42
C ASN A 423 4.77 -13.55 26.15
N ASP A 424 5.16 -13.10 24.97
CA ASP A 424 6.55 -12.90 24.59
C ASP A 424 7.07 -11.55 25.09
N SER A 425 8.38 -11.43 25.23
CA SER A 425 9.03 -10.20 25.68
C SER A 425 10.35 -9.93 24.96
N ASP A 426 10.71 -8.66 24.92
CA ASP A 426 12.00 -8.18 24.44
C ASP A 426 12.58 -7.22 25.48
N ASP A 427 13.83 -7.48 25.91
CA ASP A 427 14.47 -6.67 26.96
C ASP A 427 14.85 -5.26 26.49
N ASP A 428 15.00 -5.07 25.17
CA ASP A 428 15.31 -3.79 24.56
C ASP A 428 14.03 -2.99 24.19
N GLY A 429 12.85 -3.63 24.35
CA GLY A 429 11.55 -3.04 24.04
C GLY A 429 11.24 -3.00 22.56
N ASP A 430 11.92 -3.78 21.73
CA ASP A 430 11.71 -3.82 20.29
C ASP A 430 10.36 -4.47 19.92
N VAL A 431 9.79 -4.03 18.79
CA VAL A 431 8.51 -4.54 18.32
C VAL A 431 8.67 -5.93 17.72
N LEU A 432 8.02 -6.93 18.34
CA LEU A 432 8.08 -8.30 17.90
C LEU A 432 7.14 -8.59 16.73
N THR A 433 7.58 -9.51 15.86
CA THR A 433 6.79 -10.10 14.79
C THR A 433 6.86 -11.61 14.84
N ALA A 434 5.74 -12.29 14.52
CA ALA A 434 5.64 -13.75 14.52
C ALA A 434 5.61 -14.32 13.10
N ARG A 435 6.23 -15.50 12.92
CA ARG A 435 6.04 -16.35 11.74
C ARG A 435 6.03 -17.83 12.13
N ALA A 436 5.21 -18.62 11.46
CA ALA A 436 5.25 -20.08 11.63
C ALA A 436 6.55 -20.64 11.02
N VAL A 437 7.19 -21.55 11.76
CA VAL A 437 8.42 -22.27 11.35
C VAL A 437 8.09 -23.69 10.89
N THR A 438 7.08 -24.32 11.52
CA THR A 438 6.59 -25.65 11.13
C THR A 438 5.09 -25.60 10.91
N ASP A 439 4.59 -26.52 10.10
CA ASP A 439 3.14 -26.64 9.84
C ASP A 439 2.46 -27.51 10.89
N PRO A 440 1.19 -27.23 11.25
CA PRO A 440 0.36 -28.09 12.10
C PRO A 440 -0.11 -29.35 11.33
N GLU A 441 -0.53 -30.40 12.06
CA GLU A 441 -1.09 -31.61 11.45
C GLU A 441 -2.44 -31.38 10.73
N PHE A 442 -3.18 -30.33 11.14
CA PHE A 442 -4.42 -29.90 10.50
C PHE A 442 -4.54 -28.38 10.50
N GLY A 443 -5.21 -27.87 9.45
CA GLY A 443 -5.30 -26.42 9.20
C GLY A 443 -4.02 -25.87 8.59
N THR A 444 -4.06 -24.59 8.25
CA THR A 444 -2.94 -23.82 7.69
C THR A 444 -2.69 -22.61 8.58
N VAL A 445 -1.43 -22.37 8.99
CA VAL A 445 -1.07 -21.21 9.80
C VAL A 445 -0.52 -20.12 8.91
N VAL A 446 -1.14 -18.95 8.96
CA VAL A 446 -0.75 -17.76 8.20
C VAL A 446 -0.45 -16.59 9.12
N ARG A 447 0.40 -15.68 8.68
CA ARG A 447 0.74 -14.46 9.40
C ARG A 447 -0.32 -13.39 9.15
N THR A 448 -0.73 -12.68 10.20
CA THR A 448 -1.74 -11.63 10.11
C THR A 448 -1.38 -10.41 10.96
N ARG A 449 -2.13 -9.33 10.84
CA ARG A 449 -1.94 -8.06 11.57
C ARG A 449 -0.51 -7.50 11.46
N GLY A 450 0.09 -7.53 10.26
CA GLY A 450 1.45 -7.07 10.07
C GLY A 450 2.51 -7.91 10.78
N GLY A 451 2.23 -9.18 11.05
CA GLY A 451 3.11 -10.08 11.80
C GLY A 451 2.93 -10.05 13.32
N ARG A 452 1.98 -9.27 13.86
CA ARG A 452 1.70 -9.22 15.30
C ARG A 452 0.90 -10.41 15.84
N ALA A 453 0.38 -11.25 14.95
CA ALA A 453 -0.32 -12.47 15.31
C ALA A 453 -0.22 -13.50 14.18
N LEU A 454 -0.52 -14.75 14.51
CA LEU A 454 -0.76 -15.83 13.56
C LEU A 454 -2.27 -16.11 13.47
N GLN A 455 -2.70 -16.75 12.42
CA GLN A 455 -4.08 -17.20 12.25
C GLN A 455 -4.06 -18.63 11.71
N ILE A 456 -4.81 -19.52 12.35
CA ILE A 456 -5.05 -20.85 11.79
C ILE A 456 -6.33 -20.83 10.95
N THR A 457 -6.24 -21.38 9.76
CA THR A 457 -7.32 -21.42 8.74
C THR A 457 -7.49 -22.85 8.23
N GLU A 458 -8.46 -23.10 7.36
CA GLU A 458 -8.70 -24.41 6.72
C GLU A 458 -8.83 -25.56 7.72
N VAL A 459 -9.33 -25.27 8.93
CA VAL A 459 -9.60 -26.28 9.95
C VAL A 459 -10.76 -27.16 9.47
N PRO A 460 -10.60 -28.49 9.34
CA PRO A 460 -11.67 -29.35 8.85
C PRO A 460 -12.93 -29.30 9.72
N GLU A 461 -14.11 -29.18 9.10
CA GLU A 461 -15.40 -29.10 9.82
C GLU A 461 -15.78 -30.39 10.57
N ASN A 462 -15.29 -31.53 10.12
CA ASN A 462 -15.59 -32.85 10.67
C ASN A 462 -14.75 -33.25 11.89
N LEU A 463 -13.81 -32.39 12.31
CA LEU A 463 -13.01 -32.64 13.51
C LEU A 463 -13.88 -32.49 14.77
N THR A 464 -13.93 -33.51 15.59
CA THR A 464 -14.70 -33.50 16.86
C THR A 464 -13.81 -33.37 18.10
N SER A 465 -12.53 -33.66 17.96
CA SER A 465 -11.49 -33.56 19.01
C SER A 465 -10.11 -33.67 18.37
N GLY A 466 -9.09 -33.37 19.12
CA GLY A 466 -7.68 -33.48 18.73
C GLY A 466 -6.90 -32.25 19.10
N SER A 467 -5.60 -32.35 19.05
CA SER A 467 -4.68 -31.22 19.19
C SER A 467 -3.55 -31.35 18.16
N THR A 468 -3.05 -30.22 17.71
CA THR A 468 -1.86 -30.16 16.86
C THR A 468 -0.85 -29.22 17.47
N LEU A 469 0.41 -29.38 17.11
CA LEU A 469 1.52 -28.55 17.52
C LEU A 469 2.17 -27.94 16.28
N PHE A 470 2.60 -26.72 16.41
CA PHE A 470 3.52 -26.09 15.45
C PHE A 470 4.47 -25.16 16.21
N THR A 471 5.60 -24.83 15.58
CA THR A 471 6.59 -23.91 16.13
C THR A 471 6.48 -22.58 15.42
N TYR A 472 6.55 -21.47 16.15
CA TYR A 472 6.71 -20.14 15.58
C TYR A 472 8.03 -19.51 16.03
N GLU A 473 8.43 -18.49 15.33
CA GLU A 473 9.55 -17.60 15.67
C GLU A 473 9.01 -16.22 15.99
N ALA A 474 9.35 -15.70 17.16
CA ALA A 474 9.24 -14.28 17.49
C ALA A 474 10.55 -13.59 17.09
N SER A 475 10.47 -12.48 16.35
CA SER A 475 11.63 -11.74 15.87
C SER A 475 11.47 -10.25 16.09
N ASP A 476 12.53 -9.59 16.55
CA ASP A 476 12.70 -8.14 16.68
C ASP A 476 13.19 -7.48 15.37
N GLY A 477 13.46 -8.29 14.33
CA GLY A 477 14.03 -7.86 13.05
C GLY A 477 15.56 -8.01 12.97
N LEU A 478 16.27 -8.21 14.09
CA LEU A 478 17.73 -8.43 14.16
C LEU A 478 18.06 -9.84 14.66
N ALA A 479 17.26 -10.36 15.57
CA ALA A 479 17.37 -11.68 16.14
C ALA A 479 15.98 -12.33 16.28
N GLY A 480 15.93 -13.60 16.74
CA GLY A 480 14.68 -14.29 16.95
C GLY A 480 14.83 -15.45 17.91
N SER A 481 13.74 -15.81 18.57
CA SER A 481 13.60 -17.02 19.36
C SER A 481 12.37 -17.81 18.94
N THR A 482 12.32 -19.09 19.28
CA THR A 482 11.23 -19.96 18.87
C THR A 482 10.50 -20.55 20.08
N ALA A 483 9.18 -20.66 19.94
CA ALA A 483 8.34 -21.36 20.93
C ALA A 483 7.30 -22.24 20.22
N THR A 484 6.62 -23.09 21.00
CA THR A 484 5.65 -24.06 20.52
C THR A 484 4.24 -23.60 20.79
N VAL A 485 3.38 -23.66 19.78
CA VAL A 485 1.96 -23.43 19.91
C VAL A 485 1.21 -24.76 19.91
N ARG A 486 0.42 -24.99 20.94
CA ARG A 486 -0.56 -26.07 20.99
C ARG A 486 -1.93 -25.53 20.61
N VAL A 487 -2.57 -26.18 19.65
CA VAL A 487 -3.94 -25.85 19.23
C VAL A 487 -4.85 -27.05 19.49
N THR A 488 -5.89 -26.85 20.30
CA THR A 488 -6.84 -27.92 20.70
C THR A 488 -8.22 -27.66 20.11
N ILE A 489 -8.81 -28.70 19.50
CA ILE A 489 -10.18 -28.66 18.96
C ILE A 489 -11.21 -28.77 20.08
N HIS A 490 -12.09 -27.79 20.19
CA HIS A 490 -13.28 -27.81 21.03
C HIS A 490 -14.54 -27.95 20.15
N PRO A 491 -15.30 -29.06 20.24
CA PRO A 491 -16.50 -29.24 19.44
C PRO A 491 -17.59 -28.22 19.79
N TRP A 492 -18.50 -27.95 18.87
CA TRP A 492 -19.58 -26.97 19.04
C TRP A 492 -20.54 -27.30 20.20
N THR A 493 -20.60 -28.57 20.61
CA THR A 493 -21.40 -29.03 21.74
C THR A 493 -20.80 -28.64 23.08
N GLN A 494 -19.54 -28.25 23.12
CA GLN A 494 -18.78 -27.88 24.31
C GLN A 494 -18.65 -26.34 24.35
N ASN A 495 -19.59 -25.67 25.01
CA ASN A 495 -19.56 -24.22 25.17
C ASN A 495 -19.64 -23.85 26.66
N GLU A 496 -18.55 -23.37 27.19
CA GLU A 496 -18.51 -22.79 28.54
C GLU A 496 -18.42 -21.26 28.43
N GLY A 497 -19.17 -20.55 29.26
CA GLY A 497 -19.05 -19.09 29.31
C GLY A 497 -17.67 -18.64 29.82
N PRO A 498 -17.19 -17.46 29.43
CA PRO A 498 -15.90 -16.96 29.90
C PRO A 498 -15.87 -16.84 31.42
N ARG A 499 -14.79 -17.31 32.02
CA ARG A 499 -14.58 -17.22 33.48
C ARG A 499 -13.48 -16.20 33.75
N GLN A 500 -13.74 -15.27 34.65
CA GLN A 500 -12.72 -14.35 35.13
C GLN A 500 -11.66 -15.08 35.93
N VAL A 501 -10.44 -15.20 35.43
CA VAL A 501 -9.33 -15.92 36.09
C VAL A 501 -8.63 -15.04 37.12
N LYS A 502 -8.57 -13.72 36.92
CA LYS A 502 -8.03 -12.72 37.86
C LYS A 502 -8.93 -11.51 37.92
N ARG A 503 -9.25 -11.01 39.12
CA ARG A 503 -9.86 -9.67 39.24
C ARG A 503 -8.77 -8.62 39.03
N PRO A 504 -8.97 -7.66 38.16
CA PRO A 504 -8.03 -6.55 38.05
C PRO A 504 -7.97 -5.82 39.39
N VAL A 505 -6.78 -5.69 39.96
CA VAL A 505 -6.57 -4.88 41.16
C VAL A 505 -6.23 -3.47 40.69
N VAL A 506 -7.22 -2.60 40.67
CA VAL A 506 -6.99 -1.17 40.45
C VAL A 506 -6.39 -0.61 41.77
N LYS A 507 -5.12 -0.26 41.76
CA LYS A 507 -4.54 0.56 42.83
C LYS A 507 -5.00 2.01 42.58
N VAL A 508 -6.03 2.45 43.27
CA VAL A 508 -6.34 3.87 43.38
C VAL A 508 -5.23 4.52 44.16
N GLY A 509 -4.44 5.38 43.53
CA GLY A 509 -3.44 6.18 44.24
C GLY A 509 -4.15 7.02 45.29
N ALA A 510 -3.75 6.89 46.57
CA ALA A 510 -4.16 7.84 47.57
C ALA A 510 -3.43 9.16 47.32
N ASN A 511 -4.21 10.27 47.24
CA ASN A 511 -3.70 11.65 47.22
C ASN A 511 -2.88 11.94 48.48
#